data_454c4ffc8940388b11043b3c797bf26a
#
_entry.id   454c4ffc8940388b11043b3c797bf26a
#
_cell.length_a   1.000
_cell.length_b   1.000
_cell.length_c   1.000
_cell.angle_alpha   90.00
_cell.angle_beta   90.00
_cell.angle_gamma   90.00
#
_symmetry.space_group_name_H-M   'P 1'
#
loop_
_entity.id
_entity.type
_entity.pdbx_description
1 polymer ?
#
loop_
_entity_poly.entity_id
_entity_poly.type
_entity_poly.pdbx_seq_one_letter_code
_entity_poly.pdbx_strand_id
1 'polypeptide(L)'
;MFSVVNDLLQGKPDKAGNDLGRVITNTGFGILGLIDIASDAGIEKGNEDFGQTFAVWGIPQGPYIFVPLFGPTTVRDGTGWIVRAYSSPITYLPDVSTRNILWSVGYVDLRASALQAESVVNQAALDRYTFIRRAYLQRREYLVHDGNPPRPKEEE
;
A
#
# COMPACT_ATOMS: atom_id res chain seq x y z
N MET A 1 -1.43 3.59 10.53
CA MET A 1 -2.52 4.57 10.71
C MET A 1 -3.43 4.68 9.49
N PHE A 2 -2.91 4.84 8.27
CA PHE A 2 -3.77 4.87 7.07
C PHE A 2 -4.55 3.56 6.85
N SER A 3 -3.99 2.39 7.19
CA SER A 3 -4.73 1.12 7.11
C SER A 3 -5.99 1.15 7.97
N VAL A 4 -5.89 1.58 9.24
CA VAL A 4 -7.06 1.70 10.14
C VAL A 4 -8.19 2.50 9.52
N VAL A 5 -7.85 3.65 8.90
CA VAL A 5 -8.86 4.50 8.24
C VAL A 5 -9.48 3.78 7.04
N ASN A 6 -8.66 3.13 6.23
CA ASN A 6 -9.14 2.41 5.05
C ASN A 6 -9.96 1.18 5.43
N ASP A 7 -9.59 0.44 6.48
CA ASP A 7 -10.38 -0.67 7.02
C ASP A 7 -11.79 -0.21 7.41
N LEU A 8 -11.88 0.90 8.15
CA LEU A 8 -13.17 1.47 8.55
C LEU A 8 -14.00 1.92 7.33
N LEU A 9 -13.37 2.57 6.36
CA LEU A 9 -14.04 3.02 5.12
C LEU A 9 -14.50 1.85 4.25
N GLN A 10 -13.87 0.68 4.38
CA GLN A 10 -14.24 -0.56 3.71
C GLN A 10 -15.25 -1.40 4.50
N GLY A 11 -15.63 -0.98 5.72
CA GLY A 11 -16.55 -1.73 6.58
C GLY A 11 -15.92 -2.99 7.20
N LYS A 12 -14.61 -2.97 7.48
CA LYS A 12 -13.83 -4.09 8.04
C LYS A 12 -13.39 -3.77 9.49
N PRO A 13 -14.30 -3.73 10.47
CA PRO A 13 -13.98 -3.30 11.84
C PRO A 13 -12.98 -4.21 12.55
N ASP A 14 -12.96 -5.52 12.24
CA ASP A 14 -12.03 -6.48 12.84
C ASP A 14 -10.58 -6.17 12.43
N LYS A 15 -10.36 -5.88 11.15
CA LYS A 15 -9.04 -5.45 10.65
C LYS A 15 -8.64 -4.10 11.21
N ALA A 16 -9.57 -3.14 11.25
CA ALA A 16 -9.34 -1.85 11.86
C ALA A 16 -8.92 -1.98 13.34
N GLY A 17 -9.56 -2.89 14.09
CA GLY A 17 -9.20 -3.20 15.47
C GLY A 17 -7.79 -3.77 15.61
N ASN A 18 -7.42 -4.70 14.74
CA ASN A 18 -6.08 -5.28 14.68
C ASN A 18 -5.02 -4.20 14.37
N ASP A 19 -5.24 -3.39 13.36
CA ASP A 19 -4.32 -2.32 12.97
C ASP A 19 -4.22 -1.21 14.03
N LEU A 20 -5.32 -0.89 14.73
CA LEU A 20 -5.30 0.01 15.86
C LEU A 20 -4.48 -0.57 17.02
N GLY A 21 -4.64 -1.87 17.30
CA GLY A 21 -3.83 -2.60 18.27
C GLY A 21 -2.34 -2.49 17.97
N ARG A 22 -1.94 -2.63 16.70
CA ARG A 22 -0.56 -2.42 16.26
C ARG A 22 -0.05 -1.01 16.56
N VAL A 23 -0.86 0.00 16.22
CA VAL A 23 -0.49 1.40 16.47
C VAL A 23 -0.28 1.64 17.96
N ILE A 24 -1.17 1.16 18.81
CA ILE A 24 -1.06 1.30 20.27
C ILE A 24 0.18 0.57 20.81
N THR A 25 0.39 -0.69 20.39
CA THR A 25 1.52 -1.51 20.82
C THR A 25 2.85 -0.88 20.42
N ASN A 26 3.00 -0.49 19.15
CA ASN A 26 4.23 0.09 18.67
C ASN A 26 4.48 1.49 19.23
N THR A 27 3.44 2.28 19.50
CA THR A 27 3.59 3.59 20.13
C THR A 27 3.93 3.47 21.62
N GLY A 28 3.28 2.55 22.34
CA GLY A 28 3.46 2.37 23.78
C GLY A 28 4.74 1.64 24.14
N PHE A 29 5.05 0.55 23.47
CA PHE A 29 6.19 -0.33 23.78
C PHE A 29 7.35 -0.20 22.79
N GLY A 30 7.09 0.27 21.55
CA GLY A 30 8.07 0.37 20.46
C GLY A 30 8.73 1.75 20.35
N ILE A 31 8.90 2.48 21.44
CA ILE A 31 9.54 3.81 21.47
C ILE A 31 8.88 4.73 20.43
N LEU A 32 7.60 5.05 20.62
CA LEU A 32 6.81 5.88 19.69
C LEU A 32 6.74 5.34 18.24
N GLY A 33 6.84 4.01 18.08
CA GLY A 33 6.74 3.37 16.79
C GLY A 33 8.05 3.18 16.01
N LEU A 34 9.20 3.45 16.64
CA LEU A 34 10.51 3.19 16.05
C LEU A 34 10.84 1.69 15.99
N ILE A 35 10.30 0.90 16.90
CA ILE A 35 10.46 -0.56 16.96
C ILE A 35 9.11 -1.21 16.70
N ASP A 36 9.07 -2.20 15.79
CA ASP A 36 7.84 -2.92 15.46
C ASP A 36 7.60 -4.12 16.40
N ILE A 37 7.27 -3.81 17.65
CA ILE A 37 6.95 -4.81 18.69
C ILE A 37 5.67 -5.60 18.34
N ALA A 38 4.74 -4.97 17.62
CA ALA A 38 3.48 -5.62 17.25
C ALA A 38 3.70 -6.83 16.33
N SER A 39 4.71 -6.79 15.45
CA SER A 39 5.08 -7.95 14.63
C SER A 39 5.66 -9.09 15.45
N ASP A 40 6.49 -8.78 16.46
CA ASP A 40 7.04 -9.77 17.38
C ASP A 40 5.94 -10.39 18.26
N ALA A 41 4.88 -9.63 18.56
CA ALA A 41 3.69 -10.11 19.27
C ALA A 41 2.71 -10.89 18.38
N GLY A 42 3.02 -11.12 17.09
CA GLY A 42 2.18 -11.87 16.17
C GLY A 42 0.95 -11.11 15.65
N ILE A 43 0.89 -9.77 15.84
CA ILE A 43 -0.20 -8.95 15.31
C ILE A 43 0.08 -8.67 13.83
N GLU A 44 -0.77 -9.17 12.93
CA GLU A 44 -0.59 -9.04 11.49
C GLU A 44 -0.58 -7.57 11.01
N LYS A 45 0.26 -7.26 10.03
CA LYS A 45 0.35 -5.92 9.45
C LYS A 45 -0.73 -5.70 8.40
N GLY A 46 -1.60 -4.74 8.61
CA GLY A 46 -2.57 -4.31 7.62
C GLY A 46 -1.91 -3.61 6.43
N ASN A 47 -2.46 -3.86 5.25
CA ASN A 47 -1.98 -3.34 3.98
C ASN A 47 -3.07 -2.61 3.19
N GLU A 48 -4.09 -2.10 3.89
CA GLU A 48 -5.19 -1.40 3.26
C GLU A 48 -4.79 0.02 2.83
N ASP A 49 -5.23 0.40 1.64
CA ASP A 49 -4.98 1.70 1.05
C ASP A 49 -6.23 2.29 0.37
N PHE A 50 -6.18 3.57 0.02
CA PHE A 50 -7.33 4.25 -0.62
C PHE A 50 -7.69 3.66 -1.98
N GLY A 51 -6.75 3.09 -2.75
CA GLY A 51 -7.06 2.42 -4.00
C GLY A 51 -7.91 1.16 -3.78
N GLN A 52 -7.66 0.41 -2.70
CA GLN A 52 -8.48 -0.73 -2.29
C GLN A 52 -9.86 -0.25 -1.80
N THR A 53 -9.91 0.81 -1.01
CA THR A 53 -11.17 1.42 -0.56
C THR A 53 -12.04 1.84 -1.76
N PHE A 54 -11.45 2.48 -2.75
CA PHE A 54 -12.16 2.84 -3.98
C PHE A 54 -12.66 1.62 -4.75
N ALA A 55 -11.89 0.50 -4.75
CA ALA A 55 -12.33 -0.74 -5.36
C ALA A 55 -13.57 -1.32 -4.65
N VAL A 56 -13.55 -1.37 -3.32
CA VAL A 56 -14.70 -1.83 -2.52
C VAL A 56 -15.93 -0.94 -2.75
N TRP A 57 -15.74 0.35 -2.99
CA TRP A 57 -16.82 1.27 -3.35
C TRP A 57 -17.30 1.14 -4.80
N GLY A 58 -16.74 0.20 -5.57
CA GLY A 58 -17.15 -0.07 -6.95
C GLY A 58 -16.49 0.81 -8.01
N ILE A 59 -15.47 1.60 -7.66
CA ILE A 59 -14.72 2.39 -8.64
C ILE A 59 -13.85 1.46 -9.48
N PRO A 60 -13.99 1.45 -10.81
CA PRO A 60 -13.23 0.58 -11.70
C PRO A 60 -11.73 0.92 -11.65
N GLN A 61 -10.90 -0.10 -11.86
CA GLN A 61 -9.45 0.02 -11.78
C GLN A 61 -8.85 1.05 -12.76
N GLY A 62 -9.46 1.16 -13.94
CA GLY A 62 -8.99 2.01 -15.03
C GLY A 62 -7.69 1.50 -15.68
N PRO A 63 -7.11 2.28 -16.59
CA PRO A 63 -5.87 1.95 -17.28
C PRO A 63 -4.69 1.74 -16.32
N TYR A 64 -3.83 0.77 -16.68
CA TYR A 64 -2.53 0.60 -16.04
C TYR A 64 -1.57 1.72 -16.51
N ILE A 65 -0.84 2.27 -15.57
CA ILE A 65 0.13 3.35 -15.78
C ILE A 65 1.43 2.96 -15.08
N PHE A 66 2.56 3.17 -15.74
CA PHE A 66 3.86 3.10 -15.10
C PHE A 66 4.37 4.53 -14.85
N VAL A 67 4.41 4.93 -13.59
CA VAL A 67 4.87 6.28 -13.20
C VAL A 67 6.38 6.23 -12.97
N PRO A 68 7.18 7.00 -13.73
CA PRO A 68 8.61 7.07 -13.47
C PRO A 68 8.88 7.37 -11.99
N LEU A 69 9.88 6.74 -11.42
CA LEU A 69 10.30 6.85 -10.01
C LEU A 69 9.35 6.18 -9.00
N PHE A 70 8.03 6.14 -9.21
CA PHE A 70 7.04 5.56 -8.29
C PHE A 70 6.65 4.12 -8.63
N GLY A 71 6.80 3.72 -9.89
CA GLY A 71 6.54 2.35 -10.34
C GLY A 71 5.13 2.13 -10.88
N PRO A 72 4.67 0.86 -10.88
CA PRO A 72 3.39 0.47 -11.44
C PRO A 72 2.21 0.99 -10.62
N THR A 73 1.17 1.43 -11.32
CA THR A 73 -0.10 1.86 -10.72
C THR A 73 -1.24 1.74 -11.72
N THR A 74 -2.46 2.06 -11.30
CA THR A 74 -3.63 2.28 -12.16
C THR A 74 -4.19 3.67 -11.88
N VAL A 75 -5.11 4.14 -12.70
CA VAL A 75 -5.75 5.46 -12.47
C VAL A 75 -6.40 5.50 -11.08
N ARG A 76 -7.14 4.46 -10.71
CA ARG A 76 -7.78 4.35 -9.39
C ARG A 76 -6.77 4.42 -8.26
N ASP A 77 -5.74 3.57 -8.32
CA ASP A 77 -4.75 3.44 -7.25
C ASP A 77 -3.87 4.69 -7.15
N GLY A 78 -3.53 5.31 -8.30
CA GLY A 78 -2.83 6.59 -8.35
C GLY A 78 -3.64 7.73 -7.72
N THR A 79 -4.96 7.76 -7.93
CA THR A 79 -5.85 8.69 -7.21
C THR A 79 -5.80 8.43 -5.70
N GLY A 80 -5.74 7.16 -5.28
CA GLY A 80 -5.53 6.79 -3.88
C GLY A 80 -4.22 7.34 -3.30
N TRP A 81 -3.14 7.37 -4.07
CA TRP A 81 -1.87 8.00 -3.64
C TRP A 81 -2.02 9.51 -3.40
N ILE A 82 -2.77 10.20 -4.27
CA ILE A 82 -3.04 11.63 -4.12
C ILE A 82 -3.83 11.87 -2.83
N VAL A 83 -4.90 11.12 -2.59
CA VAL A 83 -5.69 11.23 -1.35
C VAL A 83 -4.82 10.97 -0.13
N ARG A 84 -3.98 9.93 -0.15
CA ARG A 84 -3.04 9.62 0.93
C ARG A 84 -2.08 10.79 1.19
N ALA A 85 -1.53 11.39 0.14
CA ALA A 85 -0.61 12.51 0.27
C ALA A 85 -1.28 13.72 0.93
N TYR A 86 -2.48 14.08 0.50
CA TYR A 86 -3.25 15.17 1.10
C TYR A 86 -3.76 14.86 2.51
N SER A 87 -4.02 13.61 2.84
CA SER A 87 -4.43 13.18 4.18
C SER A 87 -3.26 13.02 5.15
N SER A 88 -2.02 13.11 4.67
CA SER A 88 -0.83 12.93 5.50
C SER A 88 -0.58 14.16 6.37
N PRO A 89 -0.38 14.00 7.70
CA PRO A 89 0.04 15.09 8.57
C PRO A 89 1.34 15.77 8.11
N ILE A 90 2.23 15.03 7.45
CA ILE A 90 3.50 15.54 6.91
C ILE A 90 3.25 16.69 5.93
N THR A 91 2.18 16.62 5.13
CA THR A 91 1.84 17.63 4.13
C THR A 91 1.59 19.00 4.75
N TYR A 92 1.11 19.03 6.00
CA TYR A 92 0.72 20.26 6.71
C TYR A 92 1.81 20.79 7.64
N LEU A 93 2.99 20.19 7.65
CA LEU A 93 4.12 20.73 8.43
C LEU A 93 4.51 22.11 7.89
N PRO A 94 4.61 23.13 8.76
CA PRO A 94 4.92 24.50 8.34
C PRO A 94 6.36 24.64 7.83
N ASP A 95 7.32 23.88 8.42
CA ASP A 95 8.69 23.89 7.96
C ASP A 95 8.88 23.05 6.69
N VAL A 96 9.18 23.74 5.59
CA VAL A 96 9.38 23.17 4.26
C VAL A 96 10.53 22.18 4.23
N SER A 97 11.63 22.49 4.93
CA SER A 97 12.81 21.62 4.98
C SER A 97 12.48 20.27 5.62
N THR A 98 11.90 20.27 6.81
CA THR A 98 11.50 19.05 7.53
C THR A 98 10.48 18.25 6.72
N ARG A 99 9.49 18.91 6.13
CA ARG A 99 8.51 18.26 5.27
C ARG A 99 9.16 17.54 4.09
N ASN A 100 10.08 18.21 3.39
CA ASN A 100 10.75 17.63 2.23
C ASN A 100 11.68 16.47 2.62
N ILE A 101 12.38 16.58 3.75
CA ILE A 101 13.23 15.50 4.28
C ILE A 101 12.37 14.27 4.57
N LEU A 102 11.24 14.41 5.28
CA LEU A 102 10.37 13.30 5.62
C LEU A 102 9.78 12.61 4.37
N TRP A 103 9.36 13.38 3.37
CA TRP A 103 8.93 12.82 2.09
C TRP A 103 10.05 12.09 1.35
N SER A 104 11.27 12.66 1.37
CA SER A 104 12.43 12.04 0.74
C SER A 104 12.82 10.73 1.41
N VAL A 105 12.79 10.64 2.74
CA VAL A 105 13.05 9.40 3.48
C VAL A 105 12.02 8.34 3.10
N GLY A 106 10.74 8.68 3.07
CA GLY A 106 9.68 7.75 2.64
C GLY A 106 9.85 7.27 1.20
N TYR A 107 10.32 8.15 0.32
CA TYR A 107 10.62 7.78 -1.07
C TYR A 107 11.83 6.85 -1.18
N VAL A 108 12.89 7.09 -0.41
CA VAL A 108 14.08 6.21 -0.37
C VAL A 108 13.68 4.82 0.14
N ASP A 109 12.87 4.73 1.17
CA ASP A 109 12.35 3.45 1.69
C ASP A 109 11.52 2.70 0.64
N LEU A 110 10.61 3.40 -0.05
CA LEU A 110 9.85 2.83 -1.18
C LEU A 110 10.78 2.30 -2.27
N ARG A 111 11.82 3.04 -2.63
CA ARG A 111 12.78 2.64 -3.66
C ARG A 111 13.65 1.46 -3.21
N ALA A 112 14.09 1.45 -1.96
CA ALA A 112 14.86 0.34 -1.38
C ALA A 112 14.07 -0.98 -1.42
N SER A 113 12.79 -0.92 -1.05
CA SER A 113 11.88 -2.08 -1.14
C SER A 113 11.67 -2.55 -2.59
N ALA A 114 11.57 -1.63 -3.55
CA ALA A 114 11.42 -1.97 -4.96
C ALA A 114 12.68 -2.62 -5.56
N LEU A 115 13.88 -2.26 -5.10
CA LEU A 115 15.14 -2.88 -5.57
C LEU A 115 15.21 -4.37 -5.25
N GLN A 116 14.68 -4.81 -4.12
CA GLN A 116 14.62 -6.23 -3.77
C GLN A 116 13.77 -7.01 -4.78
N ALA A 117 12.62 -6.47 -5.19
CA ALA A 117 11.76 -7.09 -6.19
C ALA A 117 12.37 -7.04 -7.60
N GLU A 118 13.17 -6.02 -7.92
CA GLU A 118 13.80 -5.84 -9.23
C GLU A 118 14.78 -6.96 -9.58
N SER A 119 15.49 -7.51 -8.60
CA SER A 119 16.40 -8.64 -8.80
C SER A 119 15.67 -9.89 -9.28
N VAL A 120 14.49 -10.16 -8.73
CA VAL A 120 13.64 -11.30 -9.12
C VAL A 120 13.07 -11.09 -10.54
N VAL A 121 12.63 -9.88 -10.84
CA VAL A 121 12.12 -9.54 -12.18
C VAL A 121 13.19 -9.72 -13.27
N ASN A 122 14.42 -9.28 -13.00
CA ASN A 122 15.52 -9.40 -13.95
C ASN A 122 15.93 -10.85 -14.24
N GLN A 123 15.72 -11.76 -13.28
CA GLN A 123 16.04 -13.18 -13.46
C GLN A 123 14.92 -13.98 -14.12
N ALA A 124 13.66 -13.59 -13.91
CA ALA A 124 12.50 -14.39 -14.28
C ALA A 124 11.79 -13.91 -15.57
N ALA A 125 12.01 -12.68 -16.03
CA ALA A 125 11.18 -12.08 -17.07
C ALA A 125 11.90 -11.96 -18.41
N LEU A 126 11.35 -12.63 -19.45
CA LEU A 126 11.69 -12.38 -20.85
C LEU A 126 11.17 -11.01 -21.34
N ASP A 127 9.95 -10.64 -20.90
CA ASP A 127 9.36 -9.31 -21.10
C ASP A 127 9.07 -8.68 -19.73
N ARG A 128 9.94 -7.75 -19.35
CA ARG A 128 9.91 -7.06 -18.07
C ARG A 128 8.62 -6.26 -17.86
N TYR A 129 8.13 -5.58 -18.88
CA TYR A 129 6.93 -4.76 -18.78
C TYR A 129 5.69 -5.61 -18.54
N THR A 130 5.49 -6.62 -19.36
CA THR A 130 4.34 -7.53 -19.23
C THR A 130 4.35 -8.26 -17.89
N PHE A 131 5.52 -8.69 -17.43
CA PHE A 131 5.67 -9.34 -16.13
C PHE A 131 5.27 -8.41 -14.98
N ILE A 132 5.85 -7.21 -14.90
CA ILE A 132 5.56 -6.23 -13.83
C ILE A 132 4.08 -5.85 -13.85
N ARG A 133 3.51 -5.60 -15.05
CA ARG A 133 2.09 -5.25 -15.19
C ARG A 133 1.19 -6.37 -14.66
N ARG A 134 1.42 -7.61 -15.06
CA ARG A 134 0.62 -8.77 -14.61
C ARG A 134 0.74 -8.99 -13.10
N ALA A 135 1.96 -8.99 -12.58
CA ALA A 135 2.22 -9.16 -11.15
C ALA A 135 1.54 -8.06 -10.32
N TYR A 136 1.60 -6.81 -10.77
CA TYR A 136 0.92 -5.70 -10.10
C TYR A 136 -0.60 -5.89 -10.10
N LEU A 137 -1.21 -6.14 -11.26
CA LEU A 137 -2.67 -6.29 -11.37
C LEU A 137 -3.18 -7.46 -10.55
N GLN A 138 -2.49 -8.61 -10.61
CA GLN A 138 -2.84 -9.80 -9.81
C GLN A 138 -2.72 -9.53 -8.31
N ARG A 139 -1.65 -8.86 -7.88
CA ARG A 139 -1.49 -8.49 -6.47
C ARG A 139 -2.59 -7.54 -6.02
N ARG A 140 -2.98 -6.56 -6.84
CA ARG A 140 -4.06 -5.61 -6.51
C ARG A 140 -5.40 -6.32 -6.37
N GLU A 141 -5.70 -7.24 -7.27
CA GLU A 141 -6.92 -8.05 -7.20
C GLU A 141 -6.95 -8.91 -5.92
N TYR A 142 -5.83 -9.56 -5.59
CA TYR A 142 -5.68 -10.32 -4.35
C TYR A 142 -5.92 -9.45 -3.10
N LEU A 143 -5.35 -8.25 -3.05
CA LEU A 143 -5.50 -7.34 -1.92
C LEU A 143 -6.94 -6.81 -1.78
N VAL A 144 -7.59 -6.42 -2.88
CA VAL A 144 -8.98 -5.92 -2.88
C VAL A 144 -9.96 -6.97 -2.34
N HIS A 145 -9.68 -8.25 -2.58
CA HIS A 145 -10.53 -9.38 -2.15
C HIS A 145 -10.00 -10.08 -0.88
N ASP A 146 -9.16 -9.43 -0.10
CA ASP A 146 -8.63 -9.96 1.17
C ASP A 146 -8.03 -11.36 1.06
N GLY A 147 -7.30 -11.62 -0.03
CA GLY A 147 -6.66 -12.91 -0.27
C GLY A 147 -7.54 -13.95 -0.99
N ASN A 148 -8.81 -13.64 -1.25
CA ASN A 148 -9.77 -14.51 -1.91
C ASN A 148 -10.29 -13.93 -3.24
N PRO A 149 -9.44 -13.75 -4.26
CA PRO A 149 -9.90 -13.23 -5.55
C PRO A 149 -10.89 -14.19 -6.20
N PRO A 150 -11.91 -13.69 -6.94
CA PRO A 150 -12.83 -14.52 -7.68
C PRO A 150 -12.05 -15.38 -8.69
N ARG A 151 -12.46 -16.64 -8.86
CA ARG A 151 -11.84 -17.51 -9.86
C ARG A 151 -12.02 -16.89 -11.25
N PRO A 152 -10.99 -16.92 -12.12
CA PRO A 152 -11.15 -16.54 -13.51
C PRO A 152 -12.33 -17.34 -14.11
N LYS A 153 -13.23 -16.67 -14.81
CA LYS A 153 -14.24 -17.38 -15.60
C LYS A 153 -13.48 -18.17 -16.64
N GLU A 154 -13.62 -19.50 -16.62
CA GLU A 154 -13.18 -20.34 -17.73
C GLU A 154 -13.97 -19.88 -18.95
N GLU A 155 -13.27 -19.34 -19.95
CA GLU A 155 -13.89 -19.02 -21.24
C GLU A 155 -14.22 -20.37 -21.89
N GLU A 156 -15.53 -20.70 -21.95
CA GLU A 156 -16.06 -21.82 -22.72
C GLU A 156 -15.96 -21.55 -24.21
#